data_453d9ed833bbb10a093f379201409fa3
#
_entry.id   453d9ed833bbb10a093f379201409fa3
#
_cell.length_a   1.000
_cell.length_b   1.000
_cell.length_c   1.000
_cell.angle_alpha   90.00
_cell.angle_beta   90.00
_cell.angle_gamma   90.00
#
_symmetry.space_group_name_H-M   'P 1'
#
loop_
_entity.id
_entity.type
_entity.pdbx_description
1 polymer ?
#
loop_
_entity_poly.entity_id
_entity_poly.type
_entity_poly.pdbx_seq_one_letter_code
_entity_poly.pdbx_strand_id
1 'polypeptide(L)' 'MKPINIRDAIDQNPFKPFKLEMDNGKSLHVPHRDFIFLSPAGNTAVVIEVAPEGEHTHIVDVDHVSTIKFDRKKAA' A
#
# COMPACT_ATOMS: atom_id res chain seq x y z
N MET A 1 3.69 -7.36 -9.02
CA MET A 1 4.59 -7.15 -7.83
C MET A 1 4.72 -8.44 -7.06
N LYS A 2 5.88 -8.74 -6.57
CA LYS A 2 6.07 -9.93 -5.74
C LYS A 2 5.51 -9.67 -4.33
N PRO A 3 4.77 -10.62 -3.74
CA PRO A 3 4.21 -10.44 -2.39
C PRO A 3 5.24 -10.06 -1.33
N ILE A 4 6.47 -10.59 -1.43
CA ILE A 4 7.51 -10.29 -0.45
C ILE A 4 7.85 -8.80 -0.39
N ASN A 5 7.76 -8.08 -1.51
CA ASN A 5 8.05 -6.65 -1.54
C ASN A 5 7.00 -5.87 -0.76
N ILE A 6 5.73 -6.26 -0.87
CA ILE A 6 4.65 -5.62 -0.11
C ILE A 6 4.75 -5.98 1.37
N ARG A 7 5.04 -7.26 1.67
CA ARG A 7 5.23 -7.71 3.05
C ARG A 7 6.34 -6.91 3.74
N ASP A 8 7.47 -6.73 3.05
CA ASP A 8 8.60 -5.98 3.60
C ASP A 8 8.23 -4.52 3.84
N ALA A 9 7.44 -3.92 2.95
CA ALA A 9 7.00 -2.53 3.12
C ALA A 9 6.08 -2.39 4.34
N ILE A 10 5.18 -3.35 4.55
CA ILE A 10 4.28 -3.35 5.71
C ILE A 10 5.06 -3.55 7.01
N ASP A 11 6.05 -4.42 6.99
CA ASP A 11 6.79 -4.86 8.17
C ASP A 11 7.94 -3.92 8.56
N GLN A 12 8.11 -2.82 7.87
CA GLN A 12 9.15 -1.84 8.22
C GLN A 12 9.02 -1.37 9.67
N ASN A 13 10.16 -1.21 10.33
CA ASN A 13 10.21 -0.70 11.70
C ASN A 13 11.33 0.35 11.81
N PRO A 14 11.01 1.65 11.95
CA PRO A 14 9.66 2.22 11.99
C PRO A 14 8.97 2.18 10.63
N PHE A 15 7.65 2.19 10.65
CA PHE A 15 6.86 2.20 9.43
C PHE A 15 7.04 3.51 8.66
N LYS A 16 7.27 3.39 7.35
CA LYS A 16 7.35 4.54 6.45
C LYS A 16 6.14 4.51 5.52
N PRO A 17 5.37 5.60 5.45
CA PRO A 17 4.23 5.67 4.52
C PRO A 17 4.67 5.43 3.08
N PHE A 18 3.80 4.81 2.31
CA PHE A 18 4.07 4.54 0.91
C PHE A 18 2.81 4.58 0.08
N LYS A 19 2.99 4.56 -1.22
CA LYS A 19 1.90 4.45 -2.19
C LYS A 19 2.07 3.19 -3.00
N LEU A 20 0.95 2.52 -3.26
CA LEU A 20 0.90 1.43 -4.23
C LEU A 20 0.43 2.02 -5.56
N GLU A 21 1.27 1.92 -6.58
CA GLU A 21 0.88 2.31 -7.93
C GLU A 21 0.44 1.09 -8.69
N MET A 22 -0.77 1.17 -9.25
CA MET A 22 -1.39 0.08 -9.97
C MET A 22 -1.08 0.19 -11.47
N ASP A 23 -1.21 -0.93 -12.18
CA ASP A 23 -0.99 -0.99 -13.62
C ASP A 23 -1.89 -0.02 -14.40
N ASN A 24 -3.07 0.31 -13.86
CA ASN A 24 -4.00 1.22 -14.50
C ASN A 24 -3.70 2.70 -14.22
N GLY A 25 -2.60 3.00 -13.56
CA GLY A 25 -2.19 4.36 -13.23
C GLY A 25 -2.76 4.92 -11.93
N LYS A 26 -3.64 4.18 -11.25
CA LYS A 26 -4.17 4.61 -9.96
C LYS A 26 -3.16 4.40 -8.87
N SER A 27 -3.19 5.27 -7.86
CA SER A 27 -2.33 5.17 -6.68
C SER A 27 -3.18 5.05 -5.43
N LEU A 28 -2.75 4.18 -4.52
CA LEU A 28 -3.38 4.01 -3.22
C LEU A 28 -2.38 4.37 -2.14
N HIS A 29 -2.70 5.36 -1.31
CA HIS A 29 -1.81 5.81 -0.25
C HIS A 29 -2.00 4.98 1.01
N VAL A 30 -0.90 4.51 1.58
CA VAL A 30 -0.87 3.74 2.83
C VAL A 30 -0.11 4.57 3.87
N PRO A 31 -0.83 5.37 4.68
CA PRO A 31 -0.18 6.26 5.64
C PRO A 31 0.31 5.55 6.89
N HIS A 32 -0.23 4.37 7.18
CA HIS A 32 0.11 3.62 8.36
C HIS A 32 -0.09 2.13 8.13
N ARG A 33 0.62 1.32 8.89
CA ARG A 33 0.51 -0.15 8.82
C ARG A 33 -0.92 -0.66 8.99
N ASP A 34 -1.72 0.02 9.79
CA ASP A 34 -3.10 -0.40 10.09
C ASP A 34 -4.05 -0.22 8.90
N PHE A 35 -3.60 0.46 7.83
CA PHE A 35 -4.45 0.76 6.68
C PHE A 35 -4.24 -0.19 5.52
N ILE A 36 -3.46 -1.24 5.72
CA ILE A 36 -3.23 -2.26 4.69
C ILE A 36 -3.16 -3.64 5.31
N PHE A 37 -3.76 -4.61 4.63
CA PHE A 37 -3.68 -6.03 4.99
C PHE A 37 -3.28 -6.83 3.77
N LEU A 38 -2.31 -7.70 3.95
CA LEU A 38 -1.90 -8.62 2.89
C LEU A 38 -2.46 -10.01 3.23
N SER A 39 -3.07 -10.67 2.25
CA SER A 39 -3.59 -12.02 2.46
C SER A 39 -2.44 -12.98 2.80
N PRO A 40 -2.75 -14.11 3.49
CA PRO A 40 -1.71 -15.07 3.87
C PRO A 40 -0.89 -15.58 2.69
N ALA A 41 -1.53 -15.81 1.54
CA ALA A 41 -0.84 -16.24 0.32
C ALA A 41 -0.12 -15.09 -0.39
N GLY A 42 -0.42 -13.84 -0.03
CA GLY A 42 0.22 -12.68 -0.62
C GLY A 42 -0.37 -12.24 -1.95
N ASN A 43 -1.48 -12.83 -2.39
CA ASN A 43 -2.07 -12.54 -3.70
C ASN A 43 -3.02 -11.35 -3.69
N THR A 44 -3.54 -11.00 -2.52
CA THR A 44 -4.56 -9.96 -2.37
C THR A 44 -4.15 -9.02 -1.25
N ALA A 45 -4.29 -7.73 -1.49
CA ALA A 45 -4.12 -6.71 -0.46
C ALA A 45 -5.43 -5.96 -0.28
N VAL A 46 -5.74 -5.59 0.97
CA VAL A 46 -6.88 -4.73 1.29
C VAL A 46 -6.32 -3.42 1.80
N VAL A 47 -6.68 -2.33 1.15
CA VAL A 47 -6.22 -0.99 1.52
C VAL A 47 -7.42 -0.15 1.93
N ILE A 48 -7.30 0.48 3.09
CA ILE A 48 -8.34 1.37 3.61
C ILE A 48 -7.89 2.80 3.39
N GLU A 49 -8.69 3.57 2.65
CA GLU A 49 -8.51 5.01 2.51
C GLU A 49 -9.52 5.75 3.36
N VAL A 50 -9.04 6.74 4.08
CA VAL A 50 -9.92 7.63 4.85
C VAL A 50 -10.06 8.94 4.09
N ALA A 51 -11.30 9.28 3.75
CA ALA A 51 -11.65 10.50 3.04
C ALA A 51 -12.65 11.30 3.88
N PRO A 52 -12.86 12.58 3.57
CA PRO A 52 -13.83 13.39 4.33
C PRO A 52 -15.23 12.78 4.37
N GLU A 53 -15.64 12.09 3.32
CA GLU A 53 -16.95 11.44 3.24
C GLU A 53 -17.02 10.10 3.94
N GLY A 54 -15.86 9.52 4.37
CA GLY A 54 -15.82 8.24 5.05
C GLY A 54 -14.67 7.36 4.57
N GLU A 55 -14.75 6.07 4.90
CA GLU A 55 -13.72 5.11 4.54
C GLU A 55 -14.05 4.42 3.23
N HIS A 56 -13.02 4.21 2.41
CA HIS A 56 -13.11 3.43 1.19
C HIS A 56 -12.23 2.20 1.31
N THR A 57 -12.79 1.03 1.06
CA THR A 57 -12.05 -0.22 1.09
C THR A 57 -11.70 -0.63 -0.33
N HIS A 58 -10.42 -0.83 -0.59
CA HIS A 58 -9.92 -1.29 -1.88
C HIS A 58 -9.40 -2.70 -1.74
N ILE A 59 -9.94 -3.62 -2.53
CA ILE A 59 -9.43 -4.98 -2.62
C ILE A 59 -8.59 -5.03 -3.89
N VAL A 60 -7.30 -5.32 -3.71
CA VAL A 60 -6.29 -5.15 -4.75
C VAL A 60 -5.65 -6.49 -5.07
N ASP A 61 -5.57 -6.81 -6.36
CA ASP A 61 -4.80 -7.94 -6.83
C ASP A 61 -3.31 -7.53 -6.85
N VAL A 62 -2.48 -8.23 -6.08
CA VAL A 62 -1.06 -7.90 -5.94
C VAL A 62 -0.34 -7.97 -7.28
N ASP A 63 -0.78 -8.84 -8.19
CA ASP A 63 -0.17 -8.95 -9.52
C ASP A 63 -0.32 -7.67 -10.34
N HIS A 64 -1.30 -6.83 -10.02
CA HIS A 64 -1.53 -5.56 -10.72
C HIS A 64 -0.87 -4.36 -10.05
N VAL A 65 -0.11 -4.57 -9.00
CA VAL A 65 0.70 -3.51 -8.40
C VAL A 65 2.02 -3.42 -9.17
N SER A 66 2.30 -2.26 -9.74
CA SER A 66 3.52 -2.06 -10.52
C SER A 66 4.66 -1.48 -9.69
N THR A 67 4.35 -0.60 -8.73
CA THR A 67 5.39 0.13 -8.00
C THR A 67 4.95 0.42 -6.58
N ILE A 68 5.90 0.36 -5.66
CA ILE A 68 5.75 0.89 -4.31
C ILE A 68 6.63 2.15 -4.23
N LYS A 69 6.01 3.29 -3.91
CA LYS A 69 6.71 4.55 -3.70
C LYS A 69 6.68 4.92 -2.23
N PHE A 70 7.84 5.10 -1.65
CA PHE A 70 7.94 5.57 -0.27
C PHE A 70 7.92 7.09 -0.23
N ASP A 71 7.13 7.64 0.69
CA ASP A 71 7.11 9.07 0.92
C ASP A 71 8.42 9.47 1.56
N ARG A 72 9.13 10.42 0.94
CA ARG A 72 10.37 10.96 1.49
C ARG A 72 10.14 12.41 1.85
N LYS A 73 10.56 12.79 3.05
CA LYS A 73 10.64 14.21 3.38
C LYS A 73 11.72 14.82 2.52
N LYS A 74 11.39 15.97 1.92
CA LYS A 74 12.42 16.75 1.24
C LYS A 74 13.46 17.16 2.27
N ALA A 75 14.72 17.00 1.92
CA ALA A 75 15.78 17.61 2.69
C ALA A 75 15.58 19.12 2.68
N ALA A 76 15.56 19.70 3.84
CA ALA A 76 15.41 21.14 3.98
C ALA A 76 16.65 21.84 3.43
#